data_d28c81301be44ad1982bc661a905513a
#
_entry.id   d28c81301be44ad1982bc661a905513a
#
_cell.length_a   1.000
_cell.length_b   1.000
_cell.length_c   1.000
_cell.angle_alpha   90.00
_cell.angle_beta   90.00
_cell.angle_gamma   90.00
#
_symmetry.space_group_name_H-M   'P 1'
#
loop_
_entity.id
_entity.type
_entity.pdbx_description
1 polymer ?
#
loop_
_entity_poly.entity_id
_entity_poly.type
_entity_poly.pdbx_seq_one_letter_code
_entity_poly.pdbx_strand_id
1 'polypeptide(L)'
;MKFPLLMNADCLQAMCVIPDGSVDLILCDLPYGTTACKWDSVIPFEPLWREYWRVLEPNGAGVLTAAQPFTTQLIASQIDRFKYCWYWEKSSPGGFAQAKNMPLKTVEDVCVFSQAAAGHASQLGVNRMRYFPQGLVYSPRTVKNTTRGNRGSESAFGDRPSHKPEYVQEFTNYPKQVLRFDVERGLHPTQKPVALMEYLIRTYTNEGETVLDNCTGSSTTRVDCKHNW
;
A
#
# COMPACT_ATOMS: atom_id res chain seq x y z
N MET A 1 -22.41 8.63 -12.76
CA MET A 1 -21.77 8.26 -11.48
C MET A 1 -21.97 6.77 -11.27
N LYS A 2 -20.90 5.97 -11.23
CA LYS A 2 -20.99 4.58 -10.77
C LYS A 2 -20.99 4.63 -9.23
N PHE A 3 -22.05 4.18 -8.58
CA PHE A 3 -22.08 4.06 -7.12
C PHE A 3 -21.16 2.91 -6.70
N PRO A 4 -20.44 3.02 -5.56
CA PRO A 4 -19.67 1.91 -5.04
C PRO A 4 -20.59 0.72 -4.76
N LEU A 5 -20.21 -0.46 -5.24
CA LEU A 5 -20.91 -1.71 -5.00
C LEU A 5 -20.60 -2.17 -3.56
N LEU A 6 -21.63 -2.42 -2.75
CA LEU A 6 -21.51 -3.05 -1.45
C LEU A 6 -22.10 -4.45 -1.50
N MET A 7 -21.31 -5.43 -1.05
CA MET A 7 -21.74 -6.82 -0.93
C MET A 7 -21.68 -7.24 0.54
N ASN A 8 -22.80 -7.71 1.08
CA ASN A 8 -22.85 -8.27 2.44
C ASN A 8 -22.79 -9.80 2.35
N ALA A 9 -21.57 -10.32 2.31
CA ALA A 9 -21.30 -11.75 2.17
C ALA A 9 -19.92 -12.08 2.75
N ASP A 10 -19.59 -13.36 2.87
CA ASP A 10 -18.21 -13.78 3.08
C ASP A 10 -17.32 -13.27 1.94
N CYS A 11 -16.20 -12.64 2.27
CA CYS A 11 -15.38 -11.93 1.29
C CYS A 11 -14.77 -12.87 0.23
N LEU A 12 -14.43 -14.11 0.58
CA LEU A 12 -13.90 -15.09 -0.36
C LEU A 12 -14.98 -15.52 -1.36
N GLN A 13 -16.22 -15.69 -0.89
CA GLN A 13 -17.36 -15.99 -1.76
C GLN A 13 -17.73 -14.78 -2.64
N ALA A 14 -17.73 -13.58 -2.05
CA ALA A 14 -18.02 -12.35 -2.79
C ALA A 14 -17.02 -12.08 -3.90
N MET A 15 -15.74 -12.35 -3.67
CA MET A 15 -14.72 -12.17 -4.70
C MET A 15 -14.89 -13.10 -5.91
N CYS A 16 -15.48 -14.29 -5.76
CA CYS A 16 -15.69 -15.22 -6.88
C CYS A 16 -16.51 -14.65 -8.04
N VAL A 17 -17.36 -13.63 -7.79
CA VAL A 17 -18.18 -12.99 -8.85
C VAL A 17 -17.52 -11.76 -9.46
N ILE A 18 -16.37 -11.33 -8.95
CA ILE A 18 -15.58 -10.25 -9.52
C ILE A 18 -14.82 -10.79 -10.73
N PRO A 19 -14.87 -10.12 -11.90
CA PRO A 19 -14.13 -10.57 -13.08
C PRO A 19 -12.61 -10.56 -12.87
N ASP A 20 -11.92 -11.47 -13.56
CA ASP A 20 -10.46 -11.54 -13.54
C ASP A 20 -9.84 -10.24 -14.07
N GLY A 21 -8.80 -9.75 -13.39
CA GLY A 21 -8.05 -8.57 -13.80
C GLY A 21 -8.84 -7.27 -13.86
N SER A 22 -9.97 -7.16 -13.13
CA SER A 22 -10.87 -6.00 -13.16
C SER A 22 -10.68 -5.01 -12.02
N VAL A 23 -9.75 -5.28 -11.12
CA VAL A 23 -9.43 -4.46 -9.95
C VAL A 23 -8.04 -3.87 -10.13
N ASP A 24 -7.90 -2.56 -10.00
CA ASP A 24 -6.64 -1.83 -10.13
C ASP A 24 -5.86 -1.76 -8.83
N LEU A 25 -6.59 -1.67 -7.71
CA LEU A 25 -6.03 -1.62 -6.36
C LEU A 25 -6.88 -2.44 -5.39
N ILE A 26 -6.23 -3.29 -4.60
CA ILE A 26 -6.83 -3.84 -3.38
C ILE A 26 -6.29 -3.01 -2.22
N LEU A 27 -7.15 -2.29 -1.51
CA LEU A 27 -6.80 -1.51 -0.32
C LEU A 27 -7.68 -1.97 0.83
N CYS A 28 -7.09 -2.68 1.79
CA CYS A 28 -7.85 -3.36 2.83
C CYS A 28 -7.17 -3.33 4.21
N ASP A 29 -8.00 -3.18 5.23
CA ASP A 29 -7.65 -3.38 6.63
C ASP A 29 -8.12 -4.77 7.06
N LEU A 30 -7.26 -5.78 6.88
CA LEU A 30 -7.57 -7.17 7.20
C LEU A 30 -7.77 -7.37 8.71
N PRO A 31 -8.56 -8.36 9.15
CA PRO A 31 -8.57 -8.77 10.55
C PRO A 31 -7.23 -9.40 10.94
N TYR A 32 -6.61 -8.90 12.03
CA TYR A 32 -5.27 -9.33 12.46
C TYR A 32 -5.28 -10.52 13.42
N GLY A 33 -6.46 -10.88 13.99
CA GLY A 33 -6.57 -11.92 15.02
C GLY A 33 -5.91 -11.52 16.34
N THR A 34 -5.81 -10.24 16.64
CA THR A 34 -5.11 -9.70 17.82
C THR A 34 -6.04 -9.15 18.89
N THR A 35 -7.35 -9.11 18.64
CA THR A 35 -8.37 -8.63 19.57
C THR A 35 -9.29 -9.75 20.02
N ALA A 36 -10.05 -9.54 21.10
CA ALA A 36 -11.07 -10.47 21.58
C ALA A 36 -12.39 -10.41 20.77
N CYS A 37 -12.44 -9.61 19.72
CA CYS A 37 -13.64 -9.43 18.90
C CYS A 37 -13.85 -10.67 18.02
N LYS A 38 -15.09 -11.17 17.96
CA LYS A 38 -15.42 -12.38 17.16
C LYS A 38 -15.15 -12.20 15.66
N TRP A 39 -15.22 -10.98 15.16
CA TRP A 39 -14.97 -10.63 13.76
C TRP A 39 -13.47 -10.52 13.43
N ASP A 40 -12.60 -10.39 14.45
CA ASP A 40 -11.14 -10.30 14.25
C ASP A 40 -10.52 -11.69 14.11
N SER A 41 -10.94 -12.39 13.08
CA SER A 41 -10.45 -13.73 12.72
C SER A 41 -9.65 -13.66 11.43
N VAL A 42 -8.40 -14.10 11.48
CA VAL A 42 -7.50 -14.08 10.31
C VAL A 42 -8.11 -14.86 9.15
N ILE A 43 -8.24 -14.22 8.01
CA ILE A 43 -8.70 -14.85 6.77
C ILE A 43 -7.61 -15.81 6.29
N PRO A 44 -7.93 -17.06 5.90
CA PRO A 44 -6.93 -18.00 5.39
C PRO A 44 -6.17 -17.42 4.19
N PHE A 45 -4.85 -17.35 4.29
CA PHE A 45 -4.02 -16.66 3.30
C PHE A 45 -4.07 -17.30 1.91
N GLU A 46 -4.06 -18.63 1.81
CA GLU A 46 -4.03 -19.30 0.51
C GLU A 46 -5.23 -18.95 -0.38
N PRO A 47 -6.50 -19.11 0.06
CA PRO A 47 -7.64 -18.70 -0.75
C PRO A 47 -7.71 -17.19 -0.94
N LEU A 48 -7.29 -16.37 0.05
CA LEU A 48 -7.26 -14.92 -0.07
C LEU A 48 -6.34 -14.47 -1.21
N TRP A 49 -5.09 -14.95 -1.21
CA TRP A 49 -4.12 -14.59 -2.25
C TRP A 49 -4.49 -15.13 -3.63
N ARG A 50 -5.11 -16.31 -3.70
CA ARG A 50 -5.61 -16.85 -4.97
C ARG A 50 -6.63 -15.88 -5.59
N GLU A 51 -7.61 -15.42 -4.83
CA GLU A 51 -8.62 -14.48 -5.31
C GLU A 51 -8.02 -13.09 -5.59
N TYR A 52 -7.15 -12.59 -4.73
CA TYR A 52 -6.46 -11.31 -4.95
C TYR A 52 -5.70 -11.28 -6.28
N TRP A 53 -4.90 -12.31 -6.56
CA TRP A 53 -4.13 -12.37 -7.81
C TRP A 53 -4.98 -12.62 -9.03
N ARG A 54 -6.14 -13.22 -8.88
CA ARG A 54 -7.11 -13.40 -9.96
C ARG A 54 -7.80 -12.11 -10.34
N VAL A 55 -8.32 -11.36 -9.36
CA VAL A 55 -9.09 -10.13 -9.61
C VAL A 55 -8.21 -8.92 -9.93
N LEU A 56 -6.98 -8.89 -9.40
CA LEU A 56 -6.06 -7.77 -9.57
C LEU A 56 -5.47 -7.76 -10.98
N GLU A 57 -5.47 -6.59 -11.63
CA GLU A 57 -4.76 -6.46 -12.89
C GLU A 57 -3.24 -6.68 -12.72
N PRO A 58 -2.51 -7.06 -13.79
CA PRO A 58 -1.09 -7.43 -13.70
C PRO A 58 -0.18 -6.37 -13.08
N ASN A 59 -0.48 -5.08 -13.29
CA ASN A 59 0.30 -3.94 -12.76
C ASN A 59 -0.28 -3.36 -11.48
N GLY A 60 -1.40 -3.89 -11.02
CA GLY A 60 -2.10 -3.45 -9.83
C GLY A 60 -1.33 -3.73 -8.54
N ALA A 61 -1.77 -3.12 -7.47
CA ALA A 61 -1.18 -3.27 -6.14
C ALA A 61 -2.19 -3.82 -5.13
N GLY A 62 -1.74 -4.72 -4.26
CA GLY A 62 -2.38 -5.06 -3.01
C GLY A 62 -1.73 -4.26 -1.89
N VAL A 63 -2.49 -3.38 -1.23
CA VAL A 63 -2.02 -2.48 -0.17
C VAL A 63 -2.80 -2.81 1.09
N LEU A 64 -2.14 -3.45 2.04
CA LEU A 64 -2.78 -4.06 3.21
C LEU A 64 -2.21 -3.47 4.49
N THR A 65 -3.07 -2.90 5.34
CA THR A 65 -2.64 -2.46 6.67
C THR A 65 -2.38 -3.68 7.55
N ALA A 66 -1.41 -3.56 8.43
CA ALA A 66 -0.99 -4.64 9.32
C ALA A 66 -0.31 -4.10 10.58
N ALA A 67 -0.25 -4.93 11.62
CA ALA A 67 0.56 -4.70 12.81
C ALA A 67 1.19 -6.01 13.27
N GLN A 68 2.36 -5.94 13.92
CA GLN A 68 3.03 -7.13 14.44
C GLN A 68 2.18 -7.85 15.51
N PRO A 69 2.16 -9.21 15.53
CA PRO A 69 2.92 -10.17 14.72
C PRO A 69 2.29 -10.52 13.36
N PHE A 70 1.07 -10.03 13.07
CA PHE A 70 0.34 -10.32 11.83
C PHE A 70 1.12 -9.85 10.58
N THR A 71 1.81 -8.70 10.62
CA THR A 71 2.67 -8.20 9.53
C THR A 71 3.66 -9.27 9.06
N THR A 72 4.35 -9.92 10.00
CA THR A 72 5.32 -10.97 9.67
C THR A 72 4.67 -12.16 8.97
N GLN A 73 3.50 -12.61 9.45
CA GLN A 73 2.76 -13.72 8.84
C GLN A 73 2.26 -13.36 7.44
N LEU A 74 1.73 -12.16 7.27
CA LEU A 74 1.23 -11.64 6.00
C LEU A 74 2.34 -11.57 4.94
N ILE A 75 3.50 -10.98 5.28
CA ILE A 75 4.63 -10.88 4.36
C ILE A 75 5.18 -12.27 4.02
N ALA A 76 5.36 -13.14 5.01
CA ALA A 76 5.88 -14.49 4.80
C ALA A 76 4.96 -15.33 3.91
N SER A 77 3.64 -15.12 3.97
CA SER A 77 2.66 -15.84 3.16
C SER A 77 2.74 -15.54 1.66
N GLN A 78 3.38 -14.39 1.27
CA GLN A 78 3.54 -13.96 -0.14
C GLN A 78 4.85 -13.19 -0.36
N ILE A 79 5.96 -13.71 0.14
CA ILE A 79 7.27 -13.04 0.10
C ILE A 79 7.71 -12.69 -1.35
N ASP A 80 7.42 -13.55 -2.32
CA ASP A 80 7.80 -13.34 -3.73
C ASP A 80 7.07 -12.16 -4.40
N ARG A 81 5.91 -11.80 -3.87
CA ARG A 81 5.08 -10.69 -4.37
C ARG A 81 5.18 -9.44 -3.49
N PHE A 82 5.79 -9.54 -2.32
CA PHE A 82 6.04 -8.41 -1.45
C PHE A 82 7.01 -7.42 -2.08
N LYS A 83 6.72 -6.11 -1.95
CA LYS A 83 7.53 -5.04 -2.50
C LYS A 83 8.21 -4.20 -1.43
N TYR A 84 7.43 -3.58 -0.57
CA TYR A 84 7.88 -2.74 0.55
C TYR A 84 6.75 -2.48 1.52
N CYS A 85 7.08 -1.84 2.68
CA CYS A 85 6.11 -1.26 3.58
C CYS A 85 6.18 0.25 3.55
N TRP A 86 5.02 0.91 3.68
CA TRP A 86 4.93 2.22 4.30
C TRP A 86 4.72 2.01 5.80
N TYR A 87 5.08 3.01 6.58
CA TYR A 87 4.89 3.03 8.03
C TYR A 87 4.01 4.22 8.39
N TRP A 88 2.78 3.96 8.81
CA TRP A 88 1.92 5.02 9.31
C TRP A 88 2.29 5.35 10.76
N GLU A 89 2.87 6.55 10.97
CA GLU A 89 3.16 7.11 12.28
C GLU A 89 1.90 7.82 12.79
N LYS A 90 1.36 7.32 13.91
CA LYS A 90 0.14 7.83 14.55
C LYS A 90 0.42 9.05 15.39
N SER A 91 -0.46 10.04 15.38
CA SER A 91 -0.40 11.20 16.29
C SER A 91 -0.65 10.84 17.76
N SER A 92 -1.29 9.68 18.02
CA SER A 92 -1.56 9.18 19.37
C SER A 92 -1.15 7.73 19.49
N PRO A 93 -0.23 7.38 20.39
CA PRO A 93 0.21 6.00 20.57
C PRO A 93 -0.87 5.14 21.19
N GLY A 94 -0.85 3.83 20.86
CA GLY A 94 -1.68 2.81 21.46
C GLY A 94 -0.93 1.94 22.47
N GLY A 95 -1.65 1.13 23.25
CA GLY A 95 -1.04 0.12 24.12
C GLY A 95 -0.72 0.60 25.53
N PHE A 96 -1.33 1.67 26.04
CA PHE A 96 -1.07 2.24 27.37
C PHE A 96 -1.19 1.24 28.51
N ALA A 97 -2.07 0.24 28.42
CA ALA A 97 -2.20 -0.80 29.45
C ALA A 97 -0.90 -1.60 29.63
N GLN A 98 -0.05 -1.65 28.61
CA GLN A 98 1.22 -2.38 28.62
C GLN A 98 2.45 -1.44 28.70
N ALA A 99 2.26 -0.15 28.93
CA ALA A 99 3.34 0.85 28.86
C ALA A 99 4.52 0.60 29.80
N LYS A 100 4.30 -0.16 30.89
CA LYS A 100 5.36 -0.56 31.84
C LYS A 100 6.14 -1.81 31.39
N ASN A 101 5.64 -2.56 30.40
CA ASN A 101 6.18 -3.86 30.00
C ASN A 101 6.76 -3.83 28.58
N MET A 102 6.28 -2.93 27.73
CA MET A 102 6.74 -2.81 26.33
C MET A 102 6.52 -1.40 25.81
N PRO A 103 7.22 -1.01 24.72
CA PRO A 103 7.02 0.30 24.08
C PRO A 103 5.59 0.51 23.60
N LEU A 104 5.13 1.76 23.67
CA LEU A 104 3.86 2.17 23.08
C LEU A 104 3.88 1.99 21.55
N LYS A 105 2.77 1.54 20.99
CA LYS A 105 2.62 1.34 19.55
C LYS A 105 2.30 2.67 18.86
N THR A 106 3.29 3.27 18.21
CA THR A 106 3.15 4.53 17.45
C THR A 106 3.06 4.32 15.95
N VAL A 107 3.41 3.13 15.45
CA VAL A 107 3.49 2.82 14.03
C VAL A 107 2.59 1.64 13.68
N GLU A 108 1.93 1.72 12.52
CA GLU A 108 1.33 0.59 11.83
C GLU A 108 1.97 0.40 10.45
N ASP A 109 2.08 -0.85 10.03
CA ASP A 109 2.63 -1.22 8.74
C ASP A 109 1.54 -1.11 7.66
N VAL A 110 1.94 -0.67 6.45
CA VAL A 110 1.11 -0.77 5.24
C VAL A 110 1.91 -1.54 4.21
N CYS A 111 1.60 -2.82 4.08
CA CYS A 111 2.34 -3.77 3.26
C CYS A 111 1.89 -3.69 1.81
N VAL A 112 2.83 -3.56 0.89
CA VAL A 112 2.57 -3.45 -0.56
C VAL A 112 3.01 -4.69 -1.29
N PHE A 113 2.09 -5.27 -2.05
CA PHE A 113 2.29 -6.47 -2.87
C PHE A 113 1.89 -6.19 -4.31
N SER A 114 2.53 -6.87 -5.27
CA SER A 114 2.15 -6.80 -6.69
C SER A 114 2.71 -7.99 -7.46
N GLN A 115 2.04 -8.37 -8.54
CA GLN A 115 2.59 -9.32 -9.51
C GLN A 115 3.70 -8.67 -10.34
N ALA A 116 3.58 -7.38 -10.62
CA ALA A 116 4.57 -6.61 -11.35
C ALA A 116 5.78 -6.24 -10.47
N ALA A 117 6.91 -5.92 -11.09
CA ALA A 117 8.10 -5.49 -10.38
C ALA A 117 8.02 -4.03 -9.97
N ALA A 118 8.49 -3.70 -8.76
CA ALA A 118 8.73 -2.33 -8.34
C ALA A 118 10.13 -1.92 -8.79
N GLY A 119 10.23 -1.07 -9.82
CA GLY A 119 11.52 -0.67 -10.37
C GLY A 119 11.43 0.47 -11.37
N HIS A 120 12.58 0.81 -11.97
CA HIS A 120 12.69 1.97 -12.84
C HIS A 120 12.00 1.76 -14.19
N ALA A 121 11.26 2.76 -14.67
CA ALA A 121 10.51 2.70 -15.91
C ALA A 121 11.37 2.37 -17.15
N SER A 122 12.64 2.82 -17.18
CA SER A 122 13.54 2.52 -18.30
C SER A 122 13.92 1.03 -18.42
N GLN A 123 13.75 0.25 -17.34
CA GLN A 123 14.06 -1.17 -17.31
C GLN A 123 12.81 -2.03 -17.48
N LEU A 124 11.70 -1.62 -16.91
CA LEU A 124 10.46 -2.40 -16.82
C LEU A 124 9.38 -1.94 -17.80
N GLY A 125 9.45 -0.70 -18.29
CA GLY A 125 8.46 -0.13 -19.18
C GLY A 125 7.06 -0.19 -18.57
N VAL A 126 6.13 -0.74 -19.36
CA VAL A 126 4.72 -0.92 -18.97
C VAL A 126 4.50 -2.06 -17.95
N ASN A 127 5.48 -2.96 -17.78
CA ASN A 127 5.38 -4.12 -16.88
C ASN A 127 5.73 -3.82 -15.43
N ARG A 128 5.87 -2.55 -15.06
CA ARG A 128 6.12 -2.15 -13.69
C ARG A 128 4.83 -1.99 -12.90
N MET A 129 4.90 -2.22 -11.60
CA MET A 129 3.83 -1.89 -10.66
C MET A 129 3.48 -0.40 -10.77
N ARG A 130 2.20 -0.06 -10.75
CA ARG A 130 1.72 1.32 -10.72
C ARG A 130 2.18 2.02 -9.46
N TYR A 131 2.67 3.23 -9.62
CA TYR A 131 3.07 4.09 -8.52
C TYR A 131 3.06 5.55 -8.98
N PHE A 132 2.23 6.37 -8.37
CA PHE A 132 2.08 7.80 -8.63
C PHE A 132 2.53 8.57 -7.38
N PRO A 133 3.77 9.08 -7.34
CA PRO A 133 4.29 9.74 -6.15
C PRO A 133 3.50 11.00 -5.82
N GLN A 134 3.01 11.11 -4.59
CA GLN A 134 2.20 12.23 -4.13
C GLN A 134 3.06 13.34 -3.51
N GLY A 135 2.57 14.59 -3.54
CA GLY A 135 3.22 15.73 -2.88
C GLY A 135 4.48 16.25 -3.57
N LEU A 136 4.68 15.92 -4.85
CA LEU A 136 5.82 16.44 -5.63
C LEU A 136 5.75 17.95 -5.76
N VAL A 137 6.92 18.59 -5.64
CA VAL A 137 7.10 20.03 -5.88
C VAL A 137 7.96 20.22 -7.12
N TYR A 138 7.45 20.94 -8.10
CA TYR A 138 8.20 21.29 -9.30
C TYR A 138 9.34 22.25 -8.94
N SER A 139 10.58 21.80 -9.12
CA SER A 139 11.80 22.54 -8.79
C SER A 139 12.94 22.01 -9.66
N PRO A 140 12.97 22.39 -10.95
CA PRO A 140 13.91 21.85 -11.91
C PRO A 140 15.33 22.26 -11.57
N ARG A 141 16.24 21.30 -11.52
CA ARG A 141 17.68 21.53 -11.34
C ARG A 141 18.48 20.50 -12.13
N THR A 142 19.61 20.95 -12.66
CA THR A 142 20.57 20.05 -13.28
C THR A 142 21.38 19.34 -12.21
N VAL A 143 21.40 18.02 -12.25
CA VAL A 143 22.17 17.15 -11.35
C VAL A 143 23.31 16.54 -12.15
N LYS A 144 24.55 16.78 -11.72
CA LYS A 144 25.75 16.12 -12.26
C LYS A 144 26.10 14.95 -11.37
N ASN A 145 26.09 13.76 -11.95
CA ASN A 145 26.53 12.56 -11.25
C ASN A 145 28.05 12.55 -11.18
N THR A 146 28.60 12.71 -9.98
CA THR A 146 30.02 12.52 -9.78
C THR A 146 30.36 11.04 -9.94
N THR A 147 31.39 10.76 -10.75
CA THR A 147 31.86 9.43 -11.19
C THR A 147 32.24 8.44 -10.08
N ARG A 148 32.05 8.78 -8.80
CA ARG A 148 32.43 7.93 -7.65
C ARG A 148 31.59 6.67 -7.47
N GLY A 149 30.44 6.57 -8.16
CA GLY A 149 29.51 5.42 -8.05
C GLY A 149 29.43 4.55 -9.31
N ASN A 150 30.18 4.84 -10.37
CA ASN A 150 30.01 4.21 -11.68
C ASN A 150 31.29 3.53 -12.17
N ARG A 151 32.00 2.84 -11.30
CA ARG A 151 33.13 1.99 -11.69
C ARG A 151 32.68 0.54 -11.72
N GLY A 152 32.12 0.12 -12.87
CA GLY A 152 31.92 -1.27 -13.30
C GLY A 152 31.45 -2.25 -12.22
N SER A 153 31.94 -3.46 -12.26
CA SER A 153 31.61 -4.58 -11.36
C SER A 153 31.91 -4.38 -9.87
N GLU A 154 32.54 -3.27 -9.48
CA GLU A 154 32.83 -2.93 -8.07
C GLU A 154 31.72 -2.10 -7.40
N SER A 155 30.70 -1.66 -8.14
CA SER A 155 29.54 -1.00 -7.54
C SER A 155 28.69 -2.02 -6.80
N ALA A 156 28.40 -1.78 -5.52
CA ALA A 156 27.48 -2.62 -4.73
C ALA A 156 26.09 -2.78 -5.37
N PHE A 157 25.75 -1.98 -6.37
CA PHE A 157 24.46 -1.98 -7.06
C PHE A 157 24.54 -2.38 -8.54
N GLY A 158 25.74 -2.79 -9.05
CA GLY A 158 25.97 -3.14 -10.45
C GLY A 158 25.83 -1.94 -11.40
N ASP A 159 25.92 -2.23 -12.70
CA ASP A 159 25.72 -1.22 -13.73
C ASP A 159 24.25 -0.80 -13.80
N ARG A 160 24.03 0.52 -13.88
CA ARG A 160 22.70 1.11 -14.02
C ARG A 160 22.56 1.77 -15.38
N PRO A 161 21.93 1.13 -16.37
CA PRO A 161 21.78 1.69 -17.73
C PRO A 161 21.08 3.05 -17.79
N SER A 162 20.26 3.36 -16.77
CA SER A 162 19.57 4.64 -16.60
C SER A 162 20.46 5.75 -16.02
N HIS A 163 21.68 5.44 -15.61
CA HIS A 163 22.59 6.40 -14.96
C HIS A 163 23.24 7.31 -16.01
N LYS A 164 22.72 8.51 -16.16
CA LYS A 164 23.30 9.53 -17.02
C LYS A 164 24.30 10.37 -16.25
N PRO A 165 25.40 10.83 -16.87
CA PRO A 165 26.39 11.69 -16.21
C PRO A 165 25.78 13.04 -15.77
N GLU A 166 24.76 13.51 -16.49
CA GLU A 166 24.00 14.69 -16.16
C GLU A 166 22.52 14.48 -16.52
N TYR A 167 21.61 14.94 -15.68
CA TYR A 167 20.16 14.90 -15.93
C TYR A 167 19.48 16.08 -15.24
N VAL A 168 18.29 16.44 -15.75
CA VAL A 168 17.42 17.43 -15.10
C VAL A 168 16.51 16.70 -14.13
N GLN A 169 16.60 17.04 -12.85
CA GLN A 169 15.64 16.65 -11.84
C GLN A 169 14.53 17.71 -11.82
N GLU A 170 13.34 17.37 -12.30
CA GLU A 170 12.22 18.30 -12.42
C GLU A 170 11.48 18.51 -11.10
N PHE A 171 11.40 17.48 -10.28
CA PHE A 171 10.62 17.48 -9.05
C PHE A 171 11.48 17.20 -7.82
N THR A 172 11.05 17.76 -6.69
CA THR A 172 11.56 17.47 -5.35
C THR A 172 10.42 16.96 -4.46
N ASN A 173 10.69 16.74 -3.19
CA ASN A 173 9.72 16.29 -2.19
C ASN A 173 9.09 14.91 -2.53
N TYR A 174 9.90 13.98 -3.06
CA TYR A 174 9.44 12.60 -3.24
C TYR A 174 9.01 11.98 -1.91
N PRO A 175 7.94 11.15 -1.92
CA PRO A 175 7.42 10.51 -0.72
C PRO A 175 8.48 9.76 0.07
N LYS A 176 8.40 9.88 1.39
CA LYS A 176 9.21 9.09 2.34
C LYS A 176 8.37 7.95 2.88
N GLN A 177 9.03 6.87 3.27
CA GLN A 177 8.40 5.64 3.72
C GLN A 177 7.55 5.81 4.99
N VAL A 178 7.82 6.82 5.81
CA VAL A 178 7.01 7.15 7.00
C VAL A 178 5.96 8.18 6.63
N LEU A 179 4.69 7.80 6.81
CA LEU A 179 3.51 8.63 6.58
C LEU A 179 2.96 9.13 7.92
N ARG A 180 2.65 10.42 8.00
CA ARG A 180 2.11 11.05 9.21
C ARG A 180 0.69 11.51 8.95
N PHE A 181 -0.26 10.81 9.54
CA PHE A 181 -1.67 11.14 9.51
C PHE A 181 -2.25 11.03 10.92
N ASP A 182 -3.09 11.98 11.28
CA ASP A 182 -3.74 11.98 12.58
C ASP A 182 -4.72 10.82 12.72
N VAL A 183 -4.80 10.27 13.93
CA VAL A 183 -5.79 9.25 14.25
C VAL A 183 -7.18 9.87 14.26
N GLU A 184 -8.07 9.32 13.46
CA GLU A 184 -9.50 9.69 13.49
C GLU A 184 -10.26 8.81 14.48
N ARG A 185 -11.20 9.45 15.21
CA ARG A 185 -12.05 8.76 16.19
C ARG A 185 -13.51 9.09 15.88
N GLY A 186 -14.40 8.14 16.08
CA GLY A 186 -15.83 8.43 16.02
C GLY A 186 -16.72 7.31 15.48
N LEU A 187 -16.41 6.70 14.34
CA LEU A 187 -17.27 5.68 13.74
C LEU A 187 -16.92 4.26 14.20
N HIS A 188 -15.63 3.97 14.37
CA HIS A 188 -15.14 2.66 14.79
C HIS A 188 -13.85 2.80 15.62
N PRO A 189 -13.64 1.95 16.65
CA PRO A 189 -12.46 2.04 17.53
C PRO A 189 -11.11 1.88 16.80
N THR A 190 -11.09 1.15 15.70
CA THR A 190 -9.89 0.84 14.90
C THR A 190 -9.91 1.50 13.53
N GLN A 191 -10.73 2.53 13.34
CA GLN A 191 -10.84 3.24 12.06
C GLN A 191 -9.48 3.75 11.59
N LYS A 192 -9.18 3.53 10.31
CA LYS A 192 -8.04 4.16 9.66
C LYS A 192 -8.41 5.59 9.24
N PRO A 193 -7.46 6.54 9.26
CA PRO A 193 -7.73 7.90 8.80
C PRO A 193 -8.15 7.95 7.34
N VAL A 194 -9.19 8.72 7.01
CA VAL A 194 -9.64 8.96 5.63
C VAL A 194 -8.48 9.48 4.78
N ALA A 195 -7.73 10.47 5.29
CA ALA A 195 -6.60 11.07 4.58
C ALA A 195 -5.47 10.06 4.26
N LEU A 196 -5.24 9.05 5.10
CA LEU A 196 -4.29 7.98 4.81
C LEU A 196 -4.78 7.11 3.63
N MET A 197 -6.06 6.72 3.66
CA MET A 197 -6.64 5.88 2.60
C MET A 197 -6.67 6.64 1.27
N GLU A 198 -7.06 7.91 1.27
CA GLU A 198 -7.01 8.78 0.10
C GLU A 198 -5.59 8.86 -0.50
N TYR A 199 -4.57 9.10 0.35
CA TYR A 199 -3.18 9.13 -0.07
C TYR A 199 -2.75 7.83 -0.75
N LEU A 200 -3.14 6.68 -0.21
CA LEU A 200 -2.82 5.36 -0.76
C LEU A 200 -3.56 5.11 -2.08
N ILE A 201 -4.85 5.45 -2.18
CA ILE A 201 -5.62 5.35 -3.42
C ILE A 201 -4.94 6.17 -4.52
N ARG A 202 -4.66 7.44 -4.29
CA ARG A 202 -3.99 8.33 -5.27
C ARG A 202 -2.58 7.88 -5.62
N THR A 203 -1.92 7.11 -4.75
CA THR A 203 -0.57 6.60 -5.00
C THR A 203 -0.57 5.41 -5.97
N TYR A 204 -1.65 4.63 -6.04
CA TYR A 204 -1.68 3.39 -6.81
C TYR A 204 -2.74 3.35 -7.91
N THR A 205 -3.64 4.34 -7.98
CA THR A 205 -4.71 4.42 -8.98
C THR A 205 -4.80 5.79 -9.63
N ASN A 206 -5.40 5.81 -10.82
CA ASN A 206 -5.89 7.00 -11.49
C ASN A 206 -7.40 7.14 -11.31
N GLU A 207 -7.94 8.30 -11.67
CA GLU A 207 -9.38 8.55 -11.68
C GLU A 207 -10.13 7.54 -12.55
N GLY A 208 -11.24 7.02 -12.03
CA GLY A 208 -12.10 6.06 -12.72
C GLY A 208 -11.68 4.60 -12.61
N GLU A 209 -10.53 4.31 -11.99
CA GLU A 209 -10.06 2.95 -11.74
C GLU A 209 -10.79 2.30 -10.55
N THR A 210 -10.72 0.97 -10.46
CA THR A 210 -11.49 0.17 -9.50
C THR A 210 -10.65 -0.15 -8.26
N VAL A 211 -11.18 0.21 -7.09
CA VAL A 211 -10.59 -0.14 -5.78
C VAL A 211 -11.45 -1.17 -5.09
N LEU A 212 -10.85 -2.26 -4.62
CA LEU A 212 -11.50 -3.31 -3.83
C LEU A 212 -11.08 -3.19 -2.36
N ASP A 213 -12.09 -3.11 -1.48
CA ASP A 213 -11.96 -3.34 -0.04
C ASP A 213 -12.85 -4.51 0.34
N ASN A 214 -12.25 -5.64 0.68
CA ASN A 214 -12.98 -6.87 1.03
C ASN A 214 -13.26 -7.03 2.53
N CYS A 215 -12.85 -6.08 3.37
CA CYS A 215 -13.05 -6.09 4.82
C CYS A 215 -13.57 -4.73 5.31
N THR A 216 -14.57 -4.19 4.62
CA THR A 216 -15.13 -2.86 4.87
C THR A 216 -15.73 -2.76 6.28
N GLY A 217 -14.97 -2.33 7.26
CA GLY A 217 -15.43 -2.06 8.63
C GLY A 217 -16.18 -0.73 8.72
N SER A 218 -15.44 0.36 9.03
CA SER A 218 -15.99 1.73 9.09
C SER A 218 -16.32 2.35 7.73
N SER A 219 -16.08 1.64 6.64
CA SER A 219 -16.23 2.13 5.26
C SER A 219 -15.36 3.35 4.92
N THR A 220 -14.21 3.49 5.55
CA THR A 220 -13.29 4.62 5.32
C THR A 220 -12.85 4.67 3.86
N THR A 221 -12.44 3.56 3.28
CA THR A 221 -12.07 3.42 1.86
C THR A 221 -13.20 3.87 0.93
N ARG A 222 -14.47 3.64 1.32
CA ARG A 222 -15.65 4.03 0.53
C ARG A 222 -15.93 5.54 0.57
N VAL A 223 -15.65 6.20 1.69
CA VAL A 223 -15.86 7.65 1.83
C VAL A 223 -14.94 8.37 0.84
N ASP A 224 -13.69 7.94 0.73
CA ASP A 224 -12.71 8.50 -0.19
C ASP A 224 -13.12 8.40 -1.65
N CYS A 225 -13.63 7.24 -2.06
CA CYS A 225 -14.13 7.03 -3.42
C CYS A 225 -15.32 7.95 -3.81
N LYS A 226 -16.04 8.53 -2.82
CA LYS A 226 -17.18 9.43 -3.08
C LYS A 226 -16.80 10.90 -3.18
N HIS A 227 -15.74 11.31 -2.49
CA HIS A 227 -15.40 12.73 -2.35
C HIS A 227 -14.35 13.22 -3.34
N ASN A 228 -13.60 12.31 -3.94
CA ASN A 228 -12.40 12.66 -4.71
C ASN A 228 -12.42 12.24 -6.18
N TRP A 229 -13.57 11.70 -6.68
CA TRP A 229 -13.73 11.27 -8.08
C TRP A 229 -15.07 11.65 -8.68
#